data_4c7cba5dfe06de21794edbf047f39209
#
_entry.id   4c7cba5dfe06de21794edbf047f39209
#
_cell.length_a   1.000
_cell.length_b   1.000
_cell.length_c   1.000
_cell.angle_alpha   90.00
_cell.angle_beta   90.00
_cell.angle_gamma   90.00
#
_symmetry.space_group_name_H-M   'P 1'
#
loop_
_entity.id
_entity.type
_entity.pdbx_description
1 polymer ?
#
loop_
_entity_poly.entity_id
_entity_poly.type
_entity_poly.pdbx_seq_one_letter_code
_entity_poly.pdbx_strand_id
1 'polypeptide(L)'
;MWFETNLKNRINGYCDFDFKIKPYQFTPKPFLESCREQALTLSKKYDKLYVAYSGGLDSELVLKCFIEQDLPIIPILLETPYNKIESEWAKEYCHNNSIQLITLTMSDDQFIYELKKRTIDKGLPILLGGLPLIIGDYIKETGGHLLTGYGECLWPDLSKTNMLEFCEYDYYLDVHDDCHPSGFLTYSLEVLHSLVNDIDMNIDIQEAKSKLYGLKPRDKMYWRDDYREIQRRLTPPLNFTIRKYLNRDKFLESVL
;
A
#
# COMPACT_ATOMS: atom_id res chain seq x y z
N MET A 1 -9.89 -3.65 13.65
CA MET A 1 -8.42 -3.50 13.49
C MET A 1 -7.76 -4.42 14.51
N TRP A 2 -6.77 -5.19 14.10
CA TRP A 2 -6.06 -6.21 14.91
C TRP A 2 -4.98 -5.62 15.83
N PHE A 3 -4.76 -4.33 15.76
CA PHE A 3 -3.83 -3.60 16.62
C PHE A 3 -4.49 -2.36 17.23
N GLU A 4 -3.89 -1.87 18.29
CA GLU A 4 -4.21 -0.59 18.93
C GLU A 4 -3.09 0.38 18.65
N THR A 5 -3.43 1.59 18.29
CA THR A 5 -2.46 2.65 18.03
C THR A 5 -2.68 3.82 18.97
N ASN A 6 -1.58 4.45 19.35
CA ASN A 6 -1.61 5.68 20.11
C ASN A 6 -0.66 6.68 19.45
N LEU A 7 -1.22 7.66 18.77
CA LEU A 7 -0.46 8.80 18.25
C LEU A 7 -0.22 9.76 19.40
N LYS A 8 0.98 9.72 19.95
CA LYS A 8 1.44 10.68 20.95
C LYS A 8 2.23 11.78 20.25
N ASN A 9 1.84 13.04 20.55
CA ASN A 9 2.64 14.24 20.31
C ASN A 9 3.17 14.44 18.88
N ARG A 10 2.35 15.05 18.05
CA ARG A 10 2.79 15.60 16.77
C ARG A 10 3.45 16.97 17.02
N ILE A 11 4.76 16.96 17.26
CA ILE A 11 5.54 18.20 17.46
C ILE A 11 6.57 18.29 16.34
N ASN A 12 6.54 19.38 15.59
CA ASN A 12 7.55 19.74 14.58
C ASN A 12 7.87 18.64 13.55
N GLY A 13 6.84 17.89 13.17
CA GLY A 13 7.03 16.88 12.17
C GLY A 13 7.46 15.50 12.67
N TYR A 14 7.58 15.31 13.96
CA TYR A 14 7.79 14.01 14.60
C TYR A 14 6.49 13.55 15.25
N CYS A 15 6.14 12.28 15.06
CA CYS A 15 5.09 11.64 15.83
C CYS A 15 5.70 10.43 16.54
N ASP A 16 5.47 10.35 17.84
CA ASP A 16 5.64 9.08 18.54
C ASP A 16 4.41 8.22 18.23
N PHE A 17 4.66 7.16 17.48
CA PHE A 17 3.65 6.19 17.17
C PHE A 17 3.91 4.94 18.00
N ASP A 18 2.98 4.61 18.85
CA ASP A 18 3.01 3.36 19.61
C ASP A 18 1.89 2.46 19.13
N PHE A 19 2.22 1.21 18.82
CA PHE A 19 1.21 0.25 18.47
C PHE A 19 1.37 -1.04 19.27
N LYS A 20 0.24 -1.65 19.59
CA LYS A 20 0.17 -2.88 20.34
C LYS A 20 -0.69 -3.87 19.58
N ILE A 21 -0.15 -5.06 19.35
CA ILE A 21 -0.90 -6.15 18.74
C ILE A 21 -1.91 -6.66 19.78
N LYS A 22 -3.16 -6.77 19.37
CA LYS A 22 -4.21 -7.37 20.20
C LYS A 22 -4.03 -8.88 20.22
N PRO A 23 -4.37 -9.55 21.32
CA PRO A 23 -4.47 -11.00 21.33
C PRO A 23 -5.43 -11.46 20.23
N TYR A 24 -4.95 -12.29 19.34
CA TYR A 24 -5.71 -12.78 18.19
C TYR A 24 -5.40 -14.25 17.96
N GLN A 25 -6.44 -15.03 17.73
CA GLN A 25 -6.30 -16.46 17.42
C GLN A 25 -6.77 -16.71 15.99
N PHE A 26 -5.93 -17.33 15.19
CA PHE A 26 -6.26 -17.76 13.83
C PHE A 26 -5.46 -19.03 13.50
N THR A 27 -5.92 -19.74 12.51
CA THR A 27 -5.17 -20.86 11.95
C THR A 27 -4.30 -20.36 10.81
N PRO A 28 -2.95 -20.45 10.92
CA PRO A 28 -2.06 -20.06 9.83
C PRO A 28 -2.40 -20.78 8.53
N LYS A 29 -2.42 -20.05 7.43
CA LYS A 29 -2.67 -20.54 6.07
C LYS A 29 -1.59 -20.03 5.14
N PRO A 30 -1.42 -20.67 3.96
CA PRO A 30 -0.55 -20.15 2.91
C PRO A 30 -0.97 -18.73 2.49
N PHE A 31 0.01 -17.91 2.15
CA PHE A 31 -0.20 -16.49 1.89
C PHE A 31 -1.31 -16.19 0.86
N LEU A 32 -1.27 -16.84 -0.31
CA LEU A 32 -2.28 -16.61 -1.35
C LEU A 32 -3.68 -17.07 -0.93
N GLU A 33 -3.79 -18.09 -0.07
CA GLU A 33 -5.08 -18.52 0.48
C GLU A 33 -5.63 -17.45 1.43
N SER A 34 -4.80 -16.93 2.34
CA SER A 34 -5.16 -15.84 3.24
C SER A 34 -5.59 -14.57 2.47
N CYS A 35 -4.89 -14.24 1.38
CA CYS A 35 -5.25 -13.13 0.51
C CYS A 35 -6.62 -13.32 -0.17
N ARG A 36 -6.91 -14.53 -0.67
CA ARG A 36 -8.21 -14.83 -1.29
C ARG A 36 -9.36 -14.74 -0.28
N GLU A 37 -9.19 -15.27 0.91
CA GLU A 37 -10.20 -15.16 1.97
C GLU A 37 -10.43 -13.72 2.40
N GLN A 38 -9.37 -12.93 2.48
CA GLN A 38 -9.49 -11.50 2.75
C GLN A 38 -10.25 -10.77 1.64
N ALA A 39 -9.96 -11.04 0.37
CA ALA A 39 -10.70 -10.46 -0.76
C ALA A 39 -12.20 -10.80 -0.67
N LEU A 40 -12.53 -12.06 -0.36
CA LEU A 40 -13.92 -12.48 -0.14
C LEU A 40 -14.57 -11.76 1.04
N THR A 41 -13.83 -11.54 2.12
CA THR A 41 -14.33 -10.83 3.30
C THR A 41 -14.60 -9.36 2.99
N LEU A 42 -13.70 -8.71 2.26
CA LEU A 42 -13.83 -7.33 1.84
C LEU A 42 -15.00 -7.14 0.85
N SER A 43 -15.17 -8.05 -0.10
CA SER A 43 -16.29 -8.00 -1.05
C SER A 43 -17.67 -8.15 -0.41
N LYS A 44 -17.75 -8.84 0.74
CA LYS A 44 -18.99 -8.95 1.53
C LYS A 44 -19.23 -7.73 2.42
N LYS A 45 -18.16 -7.04 2.79
CA LYS A 45 -18.22 -5.89 3.72
C LYS A 45 -18.57 -4.60 3.02
N TYR A 46 -18.12 -4.42 1.79
CA TYR A 46 -18.26 -3.18 1.05
C TYR A 46 -18.99 -3.42 -0.27
N ASP A 47 -20.05 -2.66 -0.52
CA ASP A 47 -20.86 -2.77 -1.74
C ASP A 47 -20.08 -2.37 -3.00
N LYS A 48 -19.09 -1.48 -2.84
CA LYS A 48 -18.28 -0.99 -3.94
C LYS A 48 -16.83 -0.85 -3.50
N LEU A 49 -15.96 -1.60 -4.17
CA LEU A 49 -14.53 -1.63 -3.89
C LEU A 49 -13.73 -1.07 -5.04
N TYR A 50 -12.75 -0.26 -4.70
CA TYR A 50 -11.74 0.23 -5.62
C TYR A 50 -10.35 -0.23 -5.18
N VAL A 51 -9.44 -0.36 -6.13
CA VAL A 51 -8.02 -0.55 -5.84
C VAL A 51 -7.19 0.54 -6.52
N ALA A 52 -6.32 1.20 -5.74
CA ALA A 52 -5.29 2.08 -6.28
C ALA A 52 -4.28 1.22 -7.06
N TYR A 53 -4.51 1.07 -8.37
CA TYR A 53 -3.75 0.16 -9.21
C TYR A 53 -2.64 0.90 -9.95
N SER A 54 -1.41 0.76 -9.46
CA SER A 54 -0.23 1.44 -10.02
C SER A 54 0.50 0.64 -11.11
N GLY A 55 0.11 -0.62 -11.38
CA GLY A 55 0.88 -1.55 -12.21
C GLY A 55 2.06 -2.23 -11.49
N GLY A 56 2.29 -1.91 -10.21
CA GLY A 56 3.28 -2.57 -9.37
C GLY A 56 2.77 -3.89 -8.77
N LEU A 57 3.69 -4.76 -8.32
CA LEU A 57 3.38 -6.11 -7.85
C LEU A 57 2.32 -6.15 -6.74
N ASP A 58 2.42 -5.26 -5.75
CA ASP A 58 1.52 -5.29 -4.59
C ASP A 58 0.08 -4.94 -4.98
N SER A 59 -0.12 -3.92 -5.80
CA SER A 59 -1.44 -3.54 -6.30
C SER A 59 -2.00 -4.55 -7.31
N GLU A 60 -1.13 -5.22 -8.09
CA GLU A 60 -1.53 -6.29 -9.00
C GLU A 60 -1.96 -7.55 -8.23
N LEU A 61 -1.28 -7.88 -7.11
CA LEU A 61 -1.73 -8.96 -6.22
C LEU A 61 -3.15 -8.72 -5.71
N VAL A 62 -3.43 -7.49 -5.24
CA VAL A 62 -4.79 -7.14 -4.79
C VAL A 62 -5.80 -7.42 -5.90
N LEU A 63 -5.57 -6.85 -7.08
CA LEU A 63 -6.46 -7.02 -8.23
C LEU A 63 -6.65 -8.50 -8.60
N LYS A 64 -5.55 -9.27 -8.66
CA LYS A 64 -5.54 -10.71 -8.95
C LYS A 64 -6.41 -11.50 -7.96
N CYS A 65 -6.30 -11.22 -6.65
CA CYS A 65 -7.07 -11.93 -5.63
C CYS A 65 -8.59 -11.79 -5.78
N PHE A 66 -9.05 -10.66 -6.31
CA PHE A 66 -10.48 -10.46 -6.60
C PHE A 66 -10.88 -11.12 -7.91
N ILE A 67 -10.10 -10.95 -8.97
CA ILE A 67 -10.43 -11.46 -10.31
C ILE A 67 -10.46 -12.99 -10.33
N GLU A 68 -9.48 -13.65 -9.73
CA GLU A 68 -9.43 -15.13 -9.67
C GLU A 68 -10.65 -15.76 -8.98
N GLN A 69 -11.43 -14.97 -8.26
CA GLN A 69 -12.63 -15.40 -7.54
C GLN A 69 -13.93 -14.78 -8.09
N ASP A 70 -13.86 -14.14 -9.25
CA ASP A 70 -14.98 -13.42 -9.86
C ASP A 70 -15.64 -12.38 -8.91
N LEU A 71 -14.84 -11.78 -8.02
CA LEU A 71 -15.29 -10.76 -7.07
C LEU A 71 -15.22 -9.36 -7.69
N PRO A 72 -16.20 -8.49 -7.45
CA PRO A 72 -16.22 -7.15 -8.02
C PRO A 72 -15.14 -6.27 -7.39
N ILE A 73 -14.31 -5.66 -8.23
CA ILE A 73 -13.34 -4.63 -7.86
C ILE A 73 -13.09 -3.70 -9.06
N ILE A 74 -12.90 -2.42 -8.79
CA ILE A 74 -12.69 -1.40 -9.80
C ILE A 74 -11.26 -0.85 -9.67
N PRO A 75 -10.35 -1.14 -10.60
CA PRO A 75 -9.02 -0.55 -10.57
C PRO A 75 -9.06 0.92 -10.98
N ILE A 76 -8.33 1.77 -10.22
CA ILE A 76 -8.10 3.17 -10.53
C ILE A 76 -6.60 3.41 -10.64
N LEU A 77 -6.18 3.92 -11.78
CA LEU A 77 -4.83 4.36 -12.06
C LEU A 77 -4.74 5.88 -11.94
N LEU A 78 -3.81 6.37 -11.14
CA LEU A 78 -3.38 7.77 -11.19
C LEU A 78 -2.19 7.86 -12.15
N GLU A 79 -2.44 8.38 -13.34
CA GLU A 79 -1.43 8.55 -14.38
C GLU A 79 -0.80 9.95 -14.31
N THR A 80 0.51 9.99 -14.21
CA THR A 80 1.31 11.21 -14.10
C THR A 80 2.54 11.14 -15.01
N PRO A 81 3.26 12.22 -15.24
CA PRO A 81 4.52 12.18 -16.00
C PRO A 81 5.60 11.27 -15.38
N TYR A 82 5.47 10.92 -14.10
CA TYR A 82 6.47 10.20 -13.31
C TYR A 82 6.25 8.69 -13.23
N ASN A 83 5.15 8.15 -13.72
CA ASN A 83 4.84 6.71 -13.65
C ASN A 83 4.40 6.13 -15.00
N LYS A 84 4.94 6.61 -16.10
CA LYS A 84 4.54 6.20 -17.44
C LYS A 84 4.68 4.70 -17.68
N ILE A 85 5.81 4.12 -17.31
CA ILE A 85 6.09 2.68 -17.51
C ILE A 85 5.11 1.83 -16.71
N GLU A 86 4.88 2.17 -15.44
CA GLU A 86 3.92 1.47 -14.59
C GLU A 86 2.49 1.65 -15.09
N SER A 87 2.16 2.82 -15.59
CA SER A 87 0.85 3.09 -16.21
C SER A 87 0.62 2.24 -17.46
N GLU A 88 1.65 2.00 -18.27
CA GLU A 88 1.57 1.09 -19.40
C GLU A 88 1.33 -0.35 -18.96
N TRP A 89 2.05 -0.83 -17.94
CA TRP A 89 1.81 -2.16 -17.38
C TRP A 89 0.40 -2.32 -16.82
N ALA A 90 -0.11 -1.30 -16.11
CA ALA A 90 -1.47 -1.32 -15.58
C ALA A 90 -2.51 -1.41 -16.69
N LYS A 91 -2.35 -0.61 -17.75
CA LYS A 91 -3.23 -0.60 -18.92
C LYS A 91 -3.19 -1.93 -19.67
N GLU A 92 -1.98 -2.45 -19.90
CA GLU A 92 -1.79 -3.74 -20.58
C GLU A 92 -2.43 -4.89 -19.79
N TYR A 93 -2.19 -4.95 -18.48
CA TYR A 93 -2.79 -5.99 -17.64
C TYR A 93 -4.32 -5.95 -17.67
N CYS A 94 -4.90 -4.76 -17.49
CA CYS A 94 -6.35 -4.61 -17.53
C CYS A 94 -6.94 -4.93 -18.90
N HIS A 95 -6.28 -4.51 -19.99
CA HIS A 95 -6.69 -4.85 -21.35
C HIS A 95 -6.69 -6.36 -21.59
N ASN A 96 -5.59 -7.04 -21.23
CA ASN A 96 -5.43 -8.48 -21.47
C ASN A 96 -6.40 -9.34 -20.64
N ASN A 97 -6.91 -8.81 -19.53
CA ASN A 97 -7.88 -9.48 -18.67
C ASN A 97 -9.31 -8.94 -18.83
N SER A 98 -9.57 -8.10 -19.82
CA SER A 98 -10.89 -7.48 -20.09
C SER A 98 -11.47 -6.72 -18.88
N ILE A 99 -10.60 -6.05 -18.12
CA ILE A 99 -10.96 -5.28 -16.92
C ILE A 99 -11.10 -3.81 -17.29
N GLN A 100 -12.20 -3.19 -16.89
CA GLN A 100 -12.38 -1.76 -17.07
C GLN A 100 -11.50 -0.99 -16.08
N LEU A 101 -10.51 -0.27 -16.56
CA LEU A 101 -9.61 0.60 -15.79
C LEU A 101 -10.13 2.04 -15.80
N ILE A 102 -10.27 2.64 -14.62
CA ILE A 102 -10.47 4.09 -14.49
C ILE A 102 -9.11 4.74 -14.44
N THR A 103 -8.88 5.73 -15.32
CA THR A 103 -7.61 6.48 -15.35
C THR A 103 -7.86 7.94 -14.98
N LEU A 104 -7.20 8.39 -13.90
CA LEU A 104 -7.14 9.77 -13.48
C LEU A 104 -5.81 10.35 -13.99
N THR A 105 -5.85 11.23 -14.98
CA THR A 105 -4.64 11.81 -15.56
C THR A 105 -4.37 13.18 -14.99
N MET A 106 -3.14 13.44 -14.57
CA MET A 106 -2.68 14.73 -14.08
C MET A 106 -1.48 15.23 -14.86
N SER A 107 -1.46 16.54 -15.15
CA SER A 107 -0.24 17.19 -15.60
C SER A 107 0.77 17.27 -14.45
N ASP A 108 2.02 17.56 -14.79
CA ASP A 108 3.10 17.72 -13.84
C ASP A 108 2.78 18.74 -12.74
N ASP A 109 2.36 19.95 -13.13
CA ASP A 109 2.04 21.01 -12.17
C ASP A 109 0.83 20.67 -11.29
N GLN A 110 -0.19 20.04 -11.87
CA GLN A 110 -1.36 19.57 -11.11
C GLN A 110 -0.95 18.52 -10.08
N PHE A 111 -0.13 17.55 -10.49
CA PHE A 111 0.32 16.47 -9.61
C PHE A 111 1.13 17.01 -8.43
N ILE A 112 2.12 17.89 -8.69
CA ILE A 112 2.94 18.49 -7.64
C ILE A 112 2.09 19.36 -6.70
N TYR A 113 1.16 20.14 -7.24
CA TYR A 113 0.25 20.96 -6.43
C TYR A 113 -0.62 20.10 -5.50
N GLU A 114 -1.27 19.07 -6.04
CA GLU A 114 -2.16 18.20 -5.28
C GLU A 114 -1.40 17.37 -4.25
N LEU A 115 -0.19 16.90 -4.60
CA LEU A 115 0.67 16.18 -3.68
C LEU A 115 1.13 17.08 -2.52
N LYS A 116 1.56 18.32 -2.80
CA LYS A 116 1.95 19.30 -1.80
C LYS A 116 0.81 19.62 -0.85
N LYS A 117 -0.36 19.90 -1.37
CA LYS A 117 -1.57 20.18 -0.59
C LYS A 117 -1.91 19.05 0.38
N ARG A 118 -1.77 17.79 -0.04
CA ARG A 118 -2.13 16.64 0.78
C ARG A 118 -1.01 16.16 1.71
N THR A 119 0.22 16.40 1.37
CA THR A 119 1.36 15.99 2.20
C THR A 119 1.79 17.10 3.16
N ILE A 120 2.16 18.27 2.64
CA ILE A 120 2.67 19.38 3.45
C ILE A 120 1.56 20.00 4.26
N ASP A 121 0.45 20.38 3.65
CA ASP A 121 -0.64 21.10 4.32
C ASP A 121 -1.36 20.21 5.34
N LYS A 122 -1.50 18.93 5.07
CA LYS A 122 -2.03 17.96 6.04
C LYS A 122 -0.95 17.39 6.97
N GLY A 123 0.33 17.69 6.69
CA GLY A 123 1.47 17.22 7.48
C GLY A 123 1.63 15.72 7.46
N LEU A 124 1.36 15.07 6.33
CA LEU A 124 1.63 13.64 6.17
C LEU A 124 3.14 13.39 6.12
N PRO A 125 3.63 12.34 6.78
CA PRO A 125 5.06 12.10 6.94
C PRO A 125 5.73 11.52 5.69
N ILE A 126 4.97 11.00 4.76
CA ILE A 126 5.49 10.29 3.58
C ILE A 126 5.00 11.00 2.32
N LEU A 127 5.94 11.33 1.43
CA LEU A 127 5.65 12.02 0.18
C LEU A 127 4.58 11.31 -0.64
N LEU A 128 4.73 10.01 -0.83
CA LEU A 128 3.79 9.19 -1.59
C LEU A 128 2.47 8.95 -0.87
N GLY A 129 2.39 9.32 0.42
CA GLY A 129 1.18 9.27 1.23
C GLY A 129 0.02 10.10 0.67
N GLY A 130 0.32 11.12 -0.11
CA GLY A 130 -0.69 11.91 -0.79
C GLY A 130 -1.38 11.21 -1.97
N LEU A 131 -0.77 10.18 -2.56
CA LEU A 131 -1.30 9.55 -3.77
C LEU A 131 -2.68 8.90 -3.56
N PRO A 132 -2.91 8.05 -2.56
CA PRO A 132 -4.24 7.51 -2.29
C PRO A 132 -5.26 8.58 -1.91
N LEU A 133 -4.84 9.70 -1.31
CA LEU A 133 -5.76 10.80 -1.01
C LEU A 133 -6.27 11.49 -2.28
N ILE A 134 -5.43 11.57 -3.33
CA ILE A 134 -5.87 12.08 -4.65
C ILE A 134 -6.94 11.15 -5.24
N ILE A 135 -6.71 9.85 -5.19
CA ILE A 135 -7.70 8.85 -5.62
C ILE A 135 -8.93 8.87 -4.70
N GLY A 136 -8.72 9.07 -3.41
CA GLY A 136 -9.77 9.14 -2.40
C GLY A 136 -10.80 10.23 -2.68
N ASP A 137 -10.37 11.40 -3.14
CA ASP A 137 -11.31 12.49 -3.51
C ASP A 137 -12.27 12.05 -4.63
N TYR A 138 -11.78 11.34 -5.64
CA TYR A 138 -12.65 10.77 -6.67
C TYR A 138 -13.65 9.76 -6.07
N ILE A 139 -13.22 8.95 -5.12
CA ILE A 139 -14.08 7.95 -4.48
C ILE A 139 -15.13 8.59 -3.58
N LYS A 140 -14.82 9.70 -2.91
CA LYS A 140 -15.80 10.47 -2.14
C LYS A 140 -17.00 10.90 -2.98
N GLU A 141 -16.75 11.28 -4.22
CA GLU A 141 -17.81 11.69 -5.15
C GLU A 141 -18.64 10.52 -5.65
N THR A 142 -18.02 9.36 -5.84
CA THR A 142 -18.65 8.18 -6.47
C THR A 142 -19.16 7.15 -5.46
N GLY A 143 -18.78 7.28 -4.20
CA GLY A 143 -19.03 6.30 -3.13
C GLY A 143 -18.20 5.03 -3.28
N GLY A 144 -17.86 4.39 -2.17
CA GLY A 144 -17.12 3.14 -2.13
C GLY A 144 -15.95 3.16 -1.15
N HIS A 145 -15.13 2.10 -1.18
CA HIS A 145 -13.98 1.93 -0.31
C HIS A 145 -12.73 1.67 -1.15
N LEU A 146 -11.61 2.33 -0.80
CA LEU A 146 -10.34 2.23 -1.50
C LEU A 146 -9.43 1.21 -0.82
N LEU A 147 -8.93 0.28 -1.60
CA LEU A 147 -7.83 -0.62 -1.22
C LEU A 147 -6.52 -0.13 -1.84
N THR A 148 -5.43 -0.30 -1.10
CA THR A 148 -4.07 -0.05 -1.58
C THR A 148 -3.23 -1.30 -1.45
N GLY A 149 -2.16 -1.42 -2.24
CA GLY A 149 -1.18 -2.50 -2.13
C GLY A 149 -0.14 -2.31 -1.02
N TYR A 150 -0.36 -1.37 -0.10
CA TYR A 150 0.62 -1.08 0.95
C TYR A 150 0.65 -2.14 2.06
N GLY A 151 1.77 -2.19 2.78
CA GLY A 151 1.98 -3.08 3.91
C GLY A 151 3.01 -4.17 3.61
N GLU A 152 4.21 -3.80 3.21
CA GLU A 152 5.24 -4.77 2.80
C GLU A 152 6.24 -5.09 3.90
N CYS A 153 6.85 -6.30 3.76
CA CYS A 153 8.09 -6.60 4.44
C CYS A 153 9.24 -5.89 3.74
N LEU A 154 10.03 -5.13 4.47
CA LEU A 154 11.20 -4.45 3.92
C LEU A 154 12.50 -4.95 4.56
N TRP A 155 13.56 -4.89 3.78
CA TRP A 155 14.92 -4.89 4.28
C TRP A 155 15.34 -3.43 4.49
N PRO A 156 15.37 -2.93 5.73
CA PRO A 156 15.62 -1.49 5.98
C PRO A 156 17.02 -1.03 5.61
N ASP A 157 17.95 -1.96 5.44
CA ASP A 157 19.32 -1.67 5.01
C ASP A 157 19.96 -2.84 4.25
N LEU A 158 21.19 -2.65 3.80
CA LEU A 158 21.99 -3.68 3.14
C LEU A 158 22.40 -4.84 4.06
N SER A 159 22.17 -4.73 5.36
CA SER A 159 22.48 -5.78 6.35
C SER A 159 21.46 -6.91 6.39
N LYS A 160 20.38 -6.82 5.60
CA LYS A 160 19.30 -7.83 5.50
C LYS A 160 18.71 -8.22 6.85
N THR A 161 18.47 -7.24 7.73
CA THR A 161 17.74 -7.49 8.95
C THR A 161 16.27 -7.79 8.63
N ASN A 162 15.74 -8.88 9.17
CA ASN A 162 14.37 -9.33 8.97
C ASN A 162 13.39 -8.40 9.69
N MET A 163 13.04 -7.29 9.06
CA MET A 163 12.19 -6.26 9.66
C MET A 163 10.86 -6.12 8.89
N LEU A 164 9.80 -5.93 9.62
CA LEU A 164 8.49 -5.54 9.11
C LEU A 164 8.37 -4.03 9.12
N GLU A 165 8.06 -3.43 8.00
CA GLU A 165 7.60 -2.06 7.96
C GLU A 165 6.10 -2.01 8.20
N PHE A 166 5.72 -1.41 9.32
CA PHE A 166 4.36 -0.97 9.52
C PHE A 166 4.17 0.37 8.83
N CYS A 167 3.37 0.37 7.82
CA CYS A 167 2.94 1.59 7.20
C CYS A 167 1.92 2.28 8.11
N GLU A 168 2.38 3.21 8.92
CA GLU A 168 1.55 4.15 9.71
C GLU A 168 0.63 5.00 8.84
N TYR A 169 0.88 4.96 7.60
CA TYR A 169 0.23 5.56 6.50
C TYR A 169 -1.28 5.23 6.43
N ASP A 170 -1.65 3.95 6.57
CA ASP A 170 -3.05 3.55 6.64
C ASP A 170 -3.76 4.22 7.82
N TYR A 171 -3.06 4.36 8.94
CA TYR A 171 -3.58 5.06 10.10
C TYR A 171 -3.75 6.56 9.86
N TYR A 172 -2.80 7.22 9.19
CA TYR A 172 -2.92 8.64 8.85
C TYR A 172 -4.06 8.91 7.89
N LEU A 173 -4.26 8.03 6.93
CA LEU A 173 -5.37 8.13 6.00
C LEU A 173 -6.71 7.93 6.72
N ASP A 174 -6.78 6.98 7.65
CA ASP A 174 -7.97 6.70 8.46
C ASP A 174 -8.35 7.87 9.38
N VAL A 175 -7.34 8.56 9.94
CA VAL A 175 -7.57 9.68 10.87
C VAL A 175 -7.83 11.02 10.17
N HIS A 176 -7.24 11.23 8.99
CA HIS A 176 -7.21 12.52 8.33
C HIS A 176 -8.08 12.63 7.09
N ASP A 177 -8.66 11.54 6.62
CA ASP A 177 -9.50 11.55 5.44
C ASP A 177 -10.73 10.66 5.55
N ASP A 178 -11.89 11.18 5.13
CA ASP A 178 -13.17 10.45 5.14
C ASP A 178 -13.24 9.31 4.12
N CYS A 179 -12.26 9.16 3.22
CA CYS A 179 -12.27 8.09 2.24
C CYS A 179 -11.75 6.73 2.78
N HIS A 180 -11.22 6.70 3.99
CA HIS A 180 -10.77 5.51 4.72
C HIS A 180 -10.07 4.44 3.84
N PRO A 181 -9.01 4.78 3.08
CA PRO A 181 -8.30 3.78 2.32
C PRO A 181 -7.67 2.75 3.26
N SER A 182 -7.63 1.50 2.82
CA SER A 182 -7.06 0.40 3.61
C SER A 182 -5.95 -0.29 2.84
N GLY A 183 -4.84 -0.56 3.51
CA GLY A 183 -3.78 -1.41 2.99
C GLY A 183 -4.25 -2.86 2.94
N PHE A 184 -4.19 -3.48 1.76
CA PHE A 184 -4.64 -4.86 1.62
C PHE A 184 -3.75 -5.82 2.43
N LEU A 185 -2.44 -5.67 2.36
CA LEU A 185 -1.51 -6.58 3.04
C LEU A 185 -1.51 -6.44 4.58
N THR A 186 -1.97 -5.29 5.09
CA THR A 186 -2.05 -5.01 6.53
C THR A 186 -3.48 -5.04 7.08
N TYR A 187 -4.48 -5.34 6.24
CA TYR A 187 -5.88 -5.30 6.64
C TYR A 187 -6.21 -6.34 7.72
N SER A 188 -5.70 -7.55 7.59
CA SER A 188 -5.85 -8.61 8.58
C SER A 188 -4.51 -9.15 9.06
N LEU A 189 -4.52 -9.69 10.28
CA LEU A 189 -3.34 -10.32 10.86
C LEU A 189 -2.96 -11.61 10.12
N GLU A 190 -3.96 -12.34 9.61
CA GLU A 190 -3.77 -13.56 8.84
C GLU A 190 -2.93 -13.34 7.58
N VAL A 191 -3.26 -12.31 6.79
CA VAL A 191 -2.50 -11.97 5.59
C VAL A 191 -1.10 -11.51 5.95
N LEU A 192 -0.96 -10.63 6.94
CA LEU A 192 0.34 -10.13 7.35
C LEU A 192 1.24 -11.25 7.90
N HIS A 193 0.69 -12.12 8.75
CA HIS A 193 1.41 -13.27 9.30
C HIS A 193 1.87 -14.21 8.19
N SER A 194 0.98 -14.58 7.28
CA SER A 194 1.32 -15.49 6.17
C SER A 194 2.33 -14.86 5.20
N LEU A 195 2.23 -13.55 4.94
CA LEU A 195 3.24 -12.83 4.16
C LEU A 195 4.63 -12.96 4.78
N VAL A 196 4.73 -12.67 6.07
CA VAL A 196 6.00 -12.71 6.82
C VAL A 196 6.57 -14.10 6.90
N ASN A 197 5.71 -15.11 7.05
CA ASN A 197 6.11 -16.49 7.16
C ASN A 197 6.57 -17.10 5.82
N ASP A 198 5.88 -16.77 4.73
CA ASP A 198 6.08 -17.44 3.46
C ASP A 198 7.07 -16.72 2.53
N ILE A 199 7.38 -15.43 2.78
CA ILE A 199 8.29 -14.67 1.93
C ILE A 199 9.75 -15.09 2.15
N ASP A 200 10.46 -15.34 1.06
CA ASP A 200 11.89 -15.67 1.11
C ASP A 200 12.73 -14.40 1.33
N MET A 201 13.21 -14.23 2.57
CA MET A 201 14.04 -13.09 2.97
C MET A 201 15.51 -13.21 2.52
N ASN A 202 15.91 -14.27 1.83
CA ASN A 202 17.29 -14.48 1.42
C ASN A 202 17.60 -13.99 -0.01
N ILE A 203 16.58 -13.59 -0.76
CA ILE A 203 16.70 -13.10 -2.13
C ILE A 203 16.27 -11.64 -2.23
N ASP A 204 16.42 -11.02 -3.40
CA ASP A 204 15.92 -9.67 -3.66
C ASP A 204 14.41 -9.58 -3.39
N ILE A 205 13.97 -8.47 -2.78
CA ILE A 205 12.58 -8.30 -2.36
C ILE A 205 11.59 -8.34 -3.52
N GLN A 206 11.94 -7.81 -4.69
CA GLN A 206 11.06 -7.84 -5.85
C GLN A 206 10.95 -9.26 -6.42
N GLU A 207 12.05 -10.00 -6.39
CA GLU A 207 12.06 -11.41 -6.76
C GLU A 207 11.25 -12.25 -5.76
N ALA A 208 11.43 -12.04 -4.46
CA ALA A 208 10.68 -12.72 -3.40
C ALA A 208 9.18 -12.50 -3.54
N LYS A 209 8.76 -11.24 -3.71
CA LYS A 209 7.35 -10.89 -3.94
C LYS A 209 6.82 -11.51 -5.23
N SER A 210 7.56 -11.40 -6.32
CA SER A 210 7.16 -11.96 -7.61
C SER A 210 6.88 -13.47 -7.52
N LYS A 211 7.77 -14.21 -6.83
CA LYS A 211 7.60 -15.65 -6.58
C LYS A 211 6.39 -15.92 -5.69
N LEU A 212 6.29 -15.23 -4.55
CA LEU A 212 5.22 -15.44 -3.59
C LEU A 212 3.83 -15.09 -4.15
N TYR A 213 3.75 -14.02 -4.94
CA TYR A 213 2.49 -13.55 -5.54
C TYR A 213 2.12 -14.34 -6.81
N GLY A 214 3.07 -15.11 -7.38
CA GLY A 214 2.90 -15.77 -8.66
C GLY A 214 2.70 -14.76 -9.80
N LEU A 215 3.47 -13.67 -9.77
CA LEU A 215 3.44 -12.58 -10.75
C LEU A 215 4.79 -12.47 -11.46
N LYS A 216 4.80 -11.80 -12.61
CA LYS A 216 6.05 -11.51 -13.32
C LYS A 216 6.84 -10.44 -12.57
N PRO A 217 8.18 -10.58 -12.44
CA PRO A 217 9.00 -9.58 -11.81
C PRO A 217 8.92 -8.25 -12.57
N ARG A 218 9.03 -7.15 -11.83
CA ARG A 218 9.02 -5.78 -12.36
C ARG A 218 10.36 -5.12 -12.11
N ASP A 219 10.96 -4.53 -13.13
CA ASP A 219 12.15 -3.70 -12.96
C ASP A 219 11.72 -2.30 -12.47
N LYS A 220 12.16 -1.92 -11.28
CA LYS A 220 11.85 -0.62 -10.67
C LYS A 220 13.05 0.32 -10.57
N MET A 221 14.13 0.06 -11.27
CA MET A 221 15.34 0.90 -11.22
C MET A 221 15.08 2.36 -11.62
N TYR A 222 14.22 2.60 -12.62
CA TYR A 222 13.83 3.94 -13.09
C TYR A 222 13.07 4.77 -12.03
N TRP A 223 12.31 4.13 -11.15
CA TRP A 223 11.47 4.80 -10.14
C TRP A 223 12.24 5.70 -9.17
N ARG A 224 13.51 5.41 -8.94
CA ARG A 224 14.36 6.17 -8.01
C ARG A 224 14.63 7.59 -8.48
N ASP A 225 14.78 7.81 -9.78
CA ASP A 225 15.10 9.12 -10.34
C ASP A 225 13.86 10.01 -10.37
N ASP A 226 12.72 9.47 -10.74
CA ASP A 226 11.44 10.18 -10.69
C ASP A 226 11.06 10.58 -9.25
N TYR A 227 11.28 9.69 -8.28
CA TYR A 227 11.05 10.01 -6.87
C TYR A 227 11.95 11.14 -6.36
N ARG A 228 13.22 11.16 -6.73
CA ARG A 228 14.15 12.24 -6.39
C ARG A 228 13.74 13.57 -7.02
N GLU A 229 13.22 13.55 -8.23
CA GLU A 229 12.74 14.75 -8.91
C GLU A 229 11.51 15.31 -8.19
N ILE A 230 10.55 14.47 -7.84
CA ILE A 230 9.39 14.86 -7.04
C ILE A 230 9.83 15.48 -5.71
N GLN A 231 10.76 14.83 -5.00
CA GLN A 231 11.29 15.36 -3.74
C GLN A 231 11.94 16.73 -3.89
N ARG A 232 12.71 16.97 -4.96
CA ARG A 232 13.34 18.28 -5.22
C ARG A 232 12.31 19.39 -5.46
N ARG A 233 11.19 19.08 -6.05
CA ARG A 233 10.11 20.04 -6.36
C ARG A 233 9.22 20.36 -5.16
N LEU A 234 9.18 19.49 -4.17
CA LEU A 234 8.48 19.70 -2.91
C LEU A 234 9.43 20.38 -1.92
N THR A 235 9.37 21.70 -1.85
CA THR A 235 10.19 22.49 -0.90
C THR A 235 9.29 23.15 0.15
N PRO A 236 9.59 23.05 1.46
CA PRO A 236 10.71 22.33 2.06
C PRO A 236 10.55 20.81 1.92
N PRO A 237 11.66 20.06 1.84
CA PRO A 237 11.61 18.61 1.82
C PRO A 237 10.91 18.13 3.09
N LEU A 238 10.04 17.14 2.93
CA LEU A 238 9.39 16.48 4.06
C LEU A 238 10.47 15.63 4.78
N ASN A 239 10.98 16.15 5.87
CA ASN A 239 11.96 15.44 6.73
C ASN A 239 11.25 14.45 7.68
N PHE A 240 10.16 13.86 7.23
CA PHE A 240 9.42 12.92 8.05
C PHE A 240 9.74 11.49 7.66
N THR A 241 10.12 10.72 8.64
CA THR A 241 10.12 9.27 8.52
C THR A 241 9.41 8.73 9.75
N ILE A 242 8.13 8.47 9.63
CA ILE A 242 7.45 7.64 10.61
C ILE A 242 7.46 6.23 10.04
N ARG A 243 8.45 5.46 10.44
CA ARG A 243 8.54 4.05 10.10
C ARG A 243 8.78 3.31 11.39
N LYS A 244 7.84 2.48 11.79
CA LYS A 244 8.05 1.57 12.90
C LYS A 244 8.41 0.21 12.33
N TYR A 245 9.61 -0.25 12.65
CA TYR A 245 10.07 -1.56 12.25
C TYR A 245 9.85 -2.54 13.40
N LEU A 246 9.29 -3.70 13.07
CA LEU A 246 9.23 -4.84 13.97
C LEU A 246 10.20 -5.92 13.48
N ASN A 247 10.92 -6.49 14.42
CA ASN A 247 11.68 -7.70 14.13
C ASN A 247 10.70 -8.82 13.77
N ARG A 248 10.94 -9.50 12.63
CA ARG A 248 10.08 -10.58 12.11
C ARG A 248 9.84 -11.67 13.15
N ASP A 249 10.91 -12.13 13.80
CA ASP A 249 10.81 -13.24 14.75
C ASP A 249 9.97 -12.85 15.96
N LYS A 250 10.19 -11.64 16.50
CA LYS A 250 9.36 -11.08 17.59
C LYS A 250 7.89 -10.89 17.19
N PHE A 251 7.64 -10.54 15.92
CA PHE A 251 6.27 -10.46 15.43
C PHE A 251 5.61 -11.84 15.42
N LEU A 252 6.27 -12.83 14.84
CA LEU A 252 5.75 -14.20 14.78
C LEU A 252 5.51 -14.77 16.18
N GLU A 253 6.45 -14.57 17.14
CA GLU A 253 6.29 -14.94 18.53
C GLU A 253 5.08 -14.27 19.21
N SER A 254 4.72 -13.07 18.78
CA SER A 254 3.60 -12.30 19.38
C SER A 254 2.22 -12.71 18.88
N VAL A 255 2.15 -13.46 17.78
CA VAL A 255 0.88 -13.83 17.12
C VAL A 255 0.63 -15.35 17.07
N LEU A 256 1.63 -16.16 17.44
CA LEU A 256 1.50 -17.60 17.65
C LEU A 256 1.19 -17.91 19.12
#